data_70bff40f260622bf3799a4c59fa5ead2
#
_entry.id   70bff40f260622bf3799a4c59fa5ead2
#
_cell.length_a   1.000
_cell.length_b   1.000
_cell.length_c   1.000
_cell.angle_alpha   90.00
_cell.angle_beta   90.00
_cell.angle_gamma   90.00
#
_symmetry.space_group_name_H-M   'P 1'
#
loop_
_entity.id
_entity.type
_entity.pdbx_description
1 polymer ?
#
loop_
_entity_poly.entity_id
_entity_poly.type
_entity_poly.pdbx_seq_one_letter_code
_entity_poly.pdbx_strand_id
1 'polypeptide(L)'
;MDGRISNLMQVASVRRYEMTEGKERGLRVLDCDNGKLRFLLNESKALDVMQLYHEGQNVSFISKNGFTAREIPFANRFEGGMLYTCGLESVGASEGYELHGTHHNAPARVMRAECTKEGVSIEAEIAESELFGRNLIFKRRVFSAVGSDSLEISDTLENRGACDERYCLLYHVNVGYPLLDEGAK
;
A
#
# COMPACT_ATOMS: atom_id res chain seq x y z
N MET A 1 26.04 -12.54 -0.35
CA MET A 1 26.56 -11.50 -1.27
C MET A 1 27.95 -11.93 -1.66
N ASP A 2 28.27 -11.90 -2.95
CA ASP A 2 29.63 -12.08 -3.39
C ASP A 2 30.45 -10.80 -3.15
N GLY A 3 31.80 -10.91 -3.20
CA GLY A 3 32.68 -9.79 -2.90
C GLY A 3 32.65 -8.62 -3.91
N ARG A 4 31.77 -8.68 -4.94
CA ARG A 4 31.57 -7.61 -5.93
C ARG A 4 30.59 -6.54 -5.44
N ILE A 5 29.77 -6.85 -4.43
CA ILE A 5 28.76 -5.94 -3.87
C ILE A 5 29.32 -5.36 -2.57
N SER A 6 29.80 -4.12 -2.62
CA SER A 6 30.35 -3.42 -1.47
C SER A 6 29.28 -2.76 -0.59
N ASN A 7 28.10 -2.49 -1.15
CA ASN A 7 26.96 -1.93 -0.43
C ASN A 7 25.67 -2.55 -0.95
N LEU A 8 24.78 -2.97 -0.05
CA LEU A 8 23.51 -3.60 -0.40
C LEU A 8 22.64 -2.71 -1.31
N MET A 9 22.71 -1.39 -1.13
CA MET A 9 21.99 -0.41 -1.95
C MET A 9 22.35 -0.44 -3.45
N GLN A 10 23.40 -1.18 -3.85
CA GLN A 10 23.69 -1.43 -5.26
C GLN A 10 22.69 -2.40 -5.92
N VAL A 11 21.99 -3.20 -5.13
CA VAL A 11 21.13 -4.30 -5.61
C VAL A 11 19.73 -4.29 -5.00
N ALA A 12 19.55 -3.72 -3.82
CA ALA A 12 18.26 -3.59 -3.16
C ALA A 12 18.27 -2.43 -2.18
N SER A 13 17.15 -1.78 -1.97
CA SER A 13 17.06 -0.64 -1.05
C SER A 13 15.64 -0.40 -0.53
N VAL A 14 15.57 0.28 0.63
CA VAL A 14 14.38 0.92 1.15
C VAL A 14 14.73 2.38 1.41
N ARG A 15 13.92 3.28 0.90
CA ARG A 15 14.03 4.72 1.15
C ARG A 15 12.68 5.25 1.62
N ARG A 16 12.68 6.27 2.44
CA ARG A 16 11.49 6.94 2.95
C ARG A 16 11.58 8.42 2.64
N TYR A 17 10.49 8.98 2.09
CA TYR A 17 10.40 10.39 1.78
C TYR A 17 8.97 10.91 1.91
N GLU A 18 8.82 12.22 1.90
CA GLU A 18 7.55 12.93 1.88
C GLU A 18 7.44 13.74 0.59
N MET A 19 6.27 13.70 -0.04
CA MET A 19 5.97 14.53 -1.19
C MET A 19 5.79 15.99 -0.76
N THR A 20 6.45 16.92 -1.43
CA THR A 20 6.54 18.33 -0.99
C THR A 20 5.66 19.28 -1.77
N GLU A 21 5.10 18.85 -2.91
CA GLU A 21 4.40 19.74 -3.83
C GLU A 21 3.01 19.24 -4.26
N GLY A 22 2.21 20.19 -4.73
CA GLY A 22 0.92 19.93 -5.35
C GLY A 22 -0.09 19.26 -4.40
N LYS A 23 -0.96 18.43 -4.97
CA LYS A 23 -1.98 17.68 -4.23
C LYS A 23 -1.43 16.50 -3.44
N GLU A 24 -0.21 16.08 -3.75
CA GLU A 24 0.49 14.98 -3.10
C GLU A 24 1.23 15.42 -1.84
N ARG A 25 1.36 16.74 -1.61
CA ARG A 25 2.10 17.30 -0.47
C ARG A 25 1.64 16.66 0.85
N GLY A 26 2.61 16.11 1.59
CA GLY A 26 2.38 15.45 2.86
C GLY A 26 2.18 13.93 2.77
N LEU A 27 2.04 13.35 1.57
CA LEU A 27 2.09 11.90 1.42
C LEU A 27 3.47 11.37 1.77
N ARG A 28 3.52 10.43 2.71
CA ARG A 28 4.73 9.71 3.08
C ARG A 28 4.81 8.40 2.34
N VAL A 29 5.96 8.13 1.76
CA VAL A 29 6.17 7.02 0.85
C VAL A 29 7.42 6.24 1.23
N LEU A 30 7.30 4.90 1.23
CA LEU A 30 8.44 3.99 1.20
C LEU A 30 8.68 3.55 -0.24
N ASP A 31 9.86 3.86 -0.76
CA ASP A 31 10.35 3.44 -2.07
C ASP A 31 11.27 2.23 -1.86
N CYS A 32 10.78 1.09 -2.28
CA CYS A 32 11.36 -0.21 -2.08
C CYS A 32 11.84 -0.77 -3.41
N ASP A 33 13.06 -1.27 -3.46
CA ASP A 33 13.67 -1.90 -4.62
C ASP A 33 14.34 -3.20 -4.19
N ASN A 34 13.97 -4.32 -4.82
CA ASN A 34 14.57 -5.62 -4.56
C ASN A 34 15.59 -6.05 -5.64
N GLY A 35 15.90 -5.15 -6.59
CA GLY A 35 16.77 -5.40 -7.74
C GLY A 35 16.04 -5.92 -8.99
N LYS A 36 14.75 -6.27 -8.91
CA LYS A 36 13.91 -6.69 -10.04
C LYS A 36 12.54 -6.01 -10.02
N LEU A 37 11.93 -5.95 -8.85
CA LEU A 37 10.73 -5.17 -8.58
C LEU A 37 11.10 -3.89 -7.84
N ARG A 38 10.51 -2.77 -8.25
CA ARG A 38 10.45 -1.56 -7.45
C ARG A 38 9.00 -1.27 -7.11
N PHE A 39 8.70 -1.00 -5.84
CA PHE A 39 7.34 -0.73 -5.40
C PHE A 39 7.30 0.41 -4.39
N LEU A 40 6.30 1.25 -4.54
CA LEU A 40 6.04 2.39 -3.67
C LEU A 40 4.89 2.06 -2.74
N LEU A 41 5.10 2.17 -1.42
CA LEU A 41 4.08 1.96 -0.41
C LEU A 41 3.66 3.30 0.20
N ASN A 42 2.35 3.54 0.29
CA ASN A 42 1.79 4.76 0.83
C ASN A 42 1.58 4.66 2.35
N GLU A 43 2.50 5.20 3.15
CA GLU A 43 2.34 5.22 4.60
C GLU A 43 1.17 6.09 5.08
N SER A 44 0.77 7.07 4.29
CA SER A 44 -0.36 7.94 4.61
C SER A 44 -1.71 7.27 4.32
N LYS A 45 -1.71 6.11 3.64
CA LYS A 45 -2.91 5.41 3.19
C LYS A 45 -2.72 3.90 3.28
N ALA A 46 -3.04 3.32 4.44
CA ALA A 46 -3.08 1.90 4.76
C ALA A 46 -1.83 1.08 4.34
N LEU A 47 -0.70 1.72 4.07
CA LEU A 47 0.49 1.09 3.48
C LEU A 47 0.19 0.37 2.16
N ASP A 48 -0.77 0.86 1.40
CA ASP A 48 -1.13 0.29 0.10
C ASP A 48 -0.04 0.50 -0.95
N VAL A 49 -0.01 -0.39 -1.94
CA VAL A 49 0.95 -0.32 -3.04
C VAL A 49 0.50 0.71 -4.06
N MET A 50 1.11 1.90 -4.00
CA MET A 50 0.83 3.00 -4.94
C MET A 50 1.19 2.60 -6.37
N GLN A 51 2.42 2.12 -6.55
CA GLN A 51 2.97 1.76 -7.85
C GLN A 51 3.85 0.53 -7.70
N LEU A 52 3.74 -0.37 -8.68
CA LEU A 52 4.60 -1.53 -8.85
C LEU A 52 5.28 -1.42 -10.21
N TYR A 53 6.60 -1.57 -10.22
CA TYR A 53 7.42 -1.56 -11.42
C TYR A 53 8.09 -2.93 -11.58
N HIS A 54 8.01 -3.47 -12.78
CA HIS A 54 8.77 -4.64 -13.21
C HIS A 54 9.69 -4.22 -14.35
N GLU A 55 10.99 -4.45 -14.20
CA GLU A 55 12.01 -4.04 -15.19
C GLU A 55 11.93 -2.56 -15.60
N GLY A 56 11.64 -1.68 -14.63
CA GLY A 56 11.51 -0.25 -14.84
C GLY A 56 10.17 0.23 -15.40
N GLN A 57 9.26 -0.68 -15.74
CA GLN A 57 7.95 -0.38 -16.29
C GLN A 57 6.87 -0.43 -15.21
N ASN A 58 6.11 0.64 -15.02
CA ASN A 58 4.96 0.64 -14.13
C ASN A 58 3.86 -0.28 -14.67
N VAL A 59 3.35 -1.17 -13.83
CA VAL A 59 2.28 -2.11 -14.16
C VAL A 59 0.97 -1.80 -13.42
N SER A 60 0.97 -0.74 -12.61
CA SER A 60 -0.21 -0.31 -11.84
C SER A 60 -1.09 0.61 -12.67
N PHE A 61 -2.40 0.47 -12.53
CA PHE A 61 -3.33 1.48 -13.02
C PHE A 61 -3.25 2.73 -12.14
N ILE A 62 -3.10 3.88 -12.76
CA ILE A 62 -3.21 5.19 -12.10
C ILE A 62 -4.37 5.95 -12.74
N SER A 63 -5.35 6.33 -11.95
CA SER A 63 -6.49 7.09 -12.45
C SER A 63 -6.08 8.51 -12.85
N LYS A 64 -6.94 9.19 -13.59
CA LYS A 64 -6.72 10.62 -13.94
C LYS A 64 -6.66 11.56 -12.72
N ASN A 65 -7.14 11.10 -11.56
CA ASN A 65 -7.01 11.86 -10.32
C ASN A 65 -5.55 11.92 -9.84
N GLY A 66 -4.75 10.86 -10.10
CA GLY A 66 -3.43 10.68 -9.50
C GLY A 66 -3.50 10.64 -7.98
N PHE A 67 -2.36 10.68 -7.31
CA PHE A 67 -2.29 10.61 -5.86
C PHE A 67 -2.63 11.95 -5.19
N THR A 68 -3.25 11.89 -4.02
CA THR A 68 -3.60 13.09 -3.25
C THR A 68 -3.58 12.84 -1.74
N ALA A 69 -3.04 13.80 -0.99
CA ALA A 69 -3.12 13.84 0.47
C ALA A 69 -4.44 14.45 0.98
N ARG A 70 -5.29 14.94 0.09
CA ARG A 70 -6.52 15.65 0.46
C ARG A 70 -7.64 14.67 0.80
N GLU A 71 -8.38 15.00 1.87
CA GLU A 71 -9.66 14.37 2.19
C GLU A 71 -10.77 15.03 1.37
N ILE A 72 -11.15 14.40 0.28
CA ILE A 72 -12.17 14.85 -0.68
C ILE A 72 -12.99 13.63 -1.11
N PRO A 73 -14.18 13.80 -1.70
CA PRO A 73 -15.03 12.69 -2.12
C PRO A 73 -14.30 11.65 -2.96
N PHE A 74 -14.67 10.38 -2.79
CA PHE A 74 -14.04 9.23 -3.47
C PHE A 74 -13.81 9.45 -4.96
N ALA A 75 -14.82 9.92 -5.69
CA ALA A 75 -14.73 10.15 -7.14
C ALA A 75 -13.61 11.12 -7.56
N ASN A 76 -13.16 11.98 -6.64
CA ASN A 76 -12.12 12.98 -6.86
C ASN A 76 -10.76 12.58 -6.31
N ARG A 77 -10.69 11.53 -5.47
CA ARG A 77 -9.45 11.09 -4.82
C ARG A 77 -9.02 9.67 -5.17
N PHE A 78 -9.91 8.84 -5.74
CA PHE A 78 -9.53 7.48 -6.13
C PHE A 78 -8.36 7.52 -7.11
N GLU A 79 -7.21 7.14 -6.64
CA GLU A 79 -5.95 7.17 -7.38
C GLU A 79 -5.71 5.93 -8.24
N GLY A 80 -6.39 4.82 -7.95
CA GLY A 80 -6.00 3.50 -8.42
C GLY A 80 -4.89 2.94 -7.53
N GLY A 81 -3.69 2.88 -8.04
CA GLY A 81 -2.57 2.18 -7.40
C GLY A 81 -2.59 0.68 -7.70
N MET A 82 -1.50 -0.04 -7.46
CA MET A 82 -1.50 -1.50 -7.62
C MET A 82 -2.45 -2.17 -6.62
N LEU A 83 -2.51 -1.66 -5.40
CA LEU A 83 -3.43 -2.12 -4.36
C LEU A 83 -4.15 -0.93 -3.73
N TYR A 84 -5.45 -1.03 -3.63
CA TYR A 84 -6.35 -0.19 -2.86
C TYR A 84 -7.11 -1.09 -1.89
N THR A 85 -6.82 -1.03 -0.59
CA THR A 85 -7.47 -1.87 0.42
C THR A 85 -8.80 -1.26 0.84
N CYS A 86 -9.90 -1.88 0.41
CA CYS A 86 -11.26 -1.46 0.77
C CYS A 86 -11.67 -2.06 2.10
N GLY A 87 -12.44 -1.32 2.87
CA GLY A 87 -12.96 -1.77 4.17
C GLY A 87 -12.86 -0.65 5.20
N LEU A 88 -12.93 -0.96 6.50
CA LEU A 88 -13.33 -2.23 7.13
C LEU A 88 -14.83 -2.22 7.44
N GLU A 89 -15.49 -1.05 7.36
CA GLU A 89 -16.91 -0.86 7.63
C GLU A 89 -17.80 -1.24 6.45
N SER A 90 -17.31 -1.05 5.21
CA SER A 90 -18.05 -1.38 4.00
C SER A 90 -17.13 -1.67 2.81
N VAL A 91 -17.66 -2.39 1.82
CA VAL A 91 -17.04 -2.63 0.52
C VAL A 91 -18.09 -2.43 -0.56
N GLY A 92 -17.74 -1.72 -1.63
CA GLY A 92 -18.69 -1.32 -2.67
C GLY A 92 -19.59 -0.16 -2.22
N ALA A 93 -20.68 0.04 -2.95
CA ALA A 93 -21.70 1.03 -2.60
C ALA A 93 -22.58 0.51 -1.48
N SER A 94 -22.64 1.21 -0.35
CA SER A 94 -23.45 0.85 0.80
C SER A 94 -24.07 2.11 1.40
N GLU A 95 -25.36 2.09 1.71
CA GLU A 95 -26.06 3.26 2.24
C GLU A 95 -25.47 3.68 3.60
N GLY A 96 -25.17 4.97 3.75
CA GLY A 96 -24.59 5.54 4.97
C GLY A 96 -23.08 5.39 5.09
N TYR A 97 -22.42 4.76 4.11
CA TYR A 97 -20.97 4.56 4.11
C TYR A 97 -20.33 5.15 2.86
N GLU A 98 -19.04 5.42 2.95
CA GLU A 98 -18.27 5.81 1.79
C GLU A 98 -18.08 4.62 0.82
N LEU A 99 -18.04 4.91 -0.48
CA LEU A 99 -17.77 3.89 -1.48
C LEU A 99 -16.42 3.21 -1.18
N HIS A 100 -16.45 1.90 -1.02
CA HIS A 100 -15.30 1.05 -0.63
C HIS A 100 -14.77 1.23 0.78
N GLY A 101 -15.49 1.96 1.65
CA GLY A 101 -15.05 2.19 3.03
C GLY A 101 -13.94 3.23 3.15
N THR A 102 -13.40 3.38 4.34
CA THR A 102 -12.41 4.42 4.66
C THR A 102 -11.02 3.89 4.97
N HIS A 103 -10.83 2.56 5.06
CA HIS A 103 -9.59 1.93 5.49
C HIS A 103 -8.36 2.43 4.71
N HIS A 104 -8.47 2.51 3.39
CA HIS A 104 -7.38 3.02 2.54
C HIS A 104 -6.85 4.38 2.99
N ASN A 105 -7.70 5.23 3.59
CA ASN A 105 -7.30 6.58 4.03
C ASN A 105 -6.67 6.61 5.42
N ALA A 106 -6.67 5.49 6.15
CA ALA A 106 -6.08 5.41 7.47
C ALA A 106 -4.54 5.40 7.36
N PRO A 107 -3.82 6.28 8.08
CA PRO A 107 -2.37 6.30 8.01
C PRO A 107 -1.75 5.09 8.72
N ALA A 108 -0.73 4.52 8.11
CA ALA A 108 0.02 3.43 8.68
C ALA A 108 1.12 3.93 9.63
N ARG A 109 1.27 3.27 10.77
CA ARG A 109 2.43 3.37 11.65
C ARG A 109 3.44 2.30 11.25
N VAL A 110 4.50 2.70 10.57
CA VAL A 110 5.57 1.78 10.19
C VAL A 110 6.36 1.37 11.42
N MET A 111 6.34 0.09 11.74
CA MET A 111 7.04 -0.54 12.86
C MET A 111 8.43 -0.99 12.46
N ARG A 112 8.59 -1.42 11.21
CA ARG A 112 9.85 -1.91 10.63
C ARG A 112 9.91 -1.58 9.15
N ALA A 113 11.06 -1.14 8.67
CA ALA A 113 11.35 -0.95 7.26
C ALA A 113 12.82 -1.29 7.03
N GLU A 114 13.10 -2.45 6.48
CA GLU A 114 14.45 -2.98 6.36
C GLU A 114 14.71 -3.54 4.96
N CYS A 115 15.95 -3.40 4.55
CA CYS A 115 16.50 -4.11 3.42
C CYS A 115 17.69 -4.95 3.92
N THR A 116 17.60 -6.26 3.76
CA THR A 116 18.64 -7.22 4.13
C THR A 116 19.09 -8.00 2.89
N LYS A 117 20.00 -8.96 3.07
CA LYS A 117 20.43 -9.86 1.99
C LYS A 117 19.31 -10.79 1.50
N GLU A 118 18.36 -11.06 2.38
CA GLU A 118 17.20 -11.92 2.11
C GLU A 118 16.15 -11.17 1.28
N GLY A 119 15.94 -9.88 1.56
CA GLY A 119 14.91 -9.10 0.88
C GLY A 119 14.60 -7.77 1.57
N VAL A 120 13.58 -7.13 1.01
CA VAL A 120 12.92 -5.94 1.56
C VAL A 120 11.76 -6.41 2.43
N SER A 121 11.69 -5.94 3.67
CA SER A 121 10.62 -6.27 4.63
C SER A 121 10.10 -5.00 5.29
N ILE A 122 8.79 -4.79 5.19
CA ILE A 122 8.08 -3.65 5.79
C ILE A 122 6.97 -4.22 6.68
N GLU A 123 6.86 -3.71 7.91
CA GLU A 123 5.80 -4.06 8.85
C GLU A 123 5.15 -2.78 9.37
N ALA A 124 3.83 -2.73 9.38
CA ALA A 124 3.07 -1.59 9.86
C ALA A 124 1.79 -1.99 10.58
N GLU A 125 1.31 -1.09 11.42
CA GLU A 125 -0.01 -1.14 12.05
C GLU A 125 -0.86 0.02 11.54
N ILE A 126 -2.11 -0.27 11.19
CA ILE A 126 -3.14 0.70 10.83
C ILE A 126 -4.25 0.57 11.86
N ALA A 127 -4.55 1.64 12.58
CA ALA A 127 -5.56 1.63 13.63
C ALA A 127 -6.86 2.24 13.11
N GLU A 128 -7.96 1.52 13.32
CA GLU A 128 -9.31 2.01 13.12
C GLU A 128 -10.08 1.93 14.43
N SER A 129 -10.30 3.07 15.06
CA SER A 129 -10.94 3.14 16.35
C SER A 129 -11.95 4.29 16.43
N GLU A 130 -13.01 4.04 17.15
CA GLU A 130 -14.08 4.99 17.44
C GLU A 130 -14.21 5.16 18.95
N LEU A 131 -14.57 6.36 19.40
CA LEU A 131 -14.68 6.67 20.82
C LEU A 131 -15.62 5.72 21.57
N PHE A 132 -16.74 5.36 20.96
CA PHE A 132 -17.77 4.47 21.51
C PHE A 132 -18.10 3.31 20.54
N GLY A 133 -17.12 2.81 19.81
CA GLY A 133 -17.29 1.80 18.79
C GLY A 133 -16.12 0.84 18.70
N ARG A 134 -15.79 0.50 17.46
CA ARG A 134 -14.73 -0.45 17.14
C ARG A 134 -13.36 -0.01 17.63
N ASN A 135 -12.51 -1.00 17.86
CA ASN A 135 -11.08 -0.80 18.08
C ASN A 135 -10.34 -1.93 17.37
N LEU A 136 -10.07 -1.70 16.09
CA LEU A 136 -9.46 -2.67 15.20
C LEU A 136 -8.04 -2.25 14.86
N ILE A 137 -7.12 -3.19 14.89
CA ILE A 137 -5.74 -3.00 14.43
C ILE A 137 -5.48 -3.92 13.24
N PHE A 138 -5.21 -3.31 12.11
CA PHE A 138 -4.82 -3.99 10.90
C PHE A 138 -3.28 -4.01 10.82
N LYS A 139 -2.69 -5.20 10.88
CA LYS A 139 -1.24 -5.40 10.84
C LYS A 139 -0.87 -5.89 9.45
N ARG A 140 -0.04 -5.14 8.76
CA ARG A 140 0.42 -5.46 7.41
C ARG A 140 1.90 -5.74 7.38
N ARG A 141 2.26 -6.84 6.75
CA ARG A 141 3.63 -7.16 6.37
C ARG A 141 3.73 -7.23 4.85
N VAL A 142 4.70 -6.50 4.30
CA VAL A 142 5.05 -6.55 2.88
C VAL A 142 6.47 -7.09 2.78
N PHE A 143 6.67 -8.11 1.94
CA PHE A 143 7.98 -8.74 1.74
C PHE A 143 8.24 -9.01 0.26
N SER A 144 9.50 -8.81 -0.14
CA SER A 144 9.99 -9.20 -1.47
C SER A 144 11.46 -9.60 -1.37
N ALA A 145 11.75 -10.84 -1.77
CA ALA A 145 13.13 -11.34 -1.76
C ALA A 145 13.99 -10.62 -2.80
N VAL A 146 15.30 -10.46 -2.53
CA VAL A 146 16.23 -9.85 -3.50
C VAL A 146 16.21 -10.62 -4.82
N GLY A 147 15.94 -9.90 -5.92
CA GLY A 147 15.88 -10.45 -7.28
C GLY A 147 14.63 -11.26 -7.62
N SER A 148 13.63 -11.29 -6.74
CA SER A 148 12.35 -11.99 -6.96
C SER A 148 11.38 -11.19 -7.81
N ASP A 149 10.51 -11.88 -8.54
CA ASP A 149 9.34 -11.33 -9.24
C ASP A 149 8.07 -11.28 -8.37
N SER A 150 8.21 -11.60 -7.08
CA SER A 150 7.08 -11.72 -6.17
C SER A 150 7.08 -10.62 -5.12
N LEU A 151 5.91 -10.05 -4.88
CA LEU A 151 5.60 -9.17 -3.76
C LEU A 151 4.55 -9.88 -2.89
N GLU A 152 4.92 -10.19 -1.67
CA GLU A 152 4.05 -10.86 -0.71
C GLU A 152 3.44 -9.82 0.24
N ILE A 153 2.12 -9.88 0.43
CA ILE A 153 1.39 -9.07 1.42
C ILE A 153 0.69 -10.03 2.36
N SER A 154 0.96 -9.88 3.65
CA SER A 154 0.35 -10.69 4.72
C SER A 154 -0.30 -9.75 5.73
N ASP A 155 -1.60 -9.91 5.91
CA ASP A 155 -2.38 -9.05 6.79
C ASP A 155 -3.01 -9.86 7.94
N THR A 156 -3.08 -9.22 9.11
CA THR A 156 -3.76 -9.74 10.30
C THR A 156 -4.65 -8.64 10.86
N LEU A 157 -5.93 -8.93 11.04
CA LEU A 157 -6.86 -8.04 11.70
C LEU A 157 -7.06 -8.50 13.15
N GLU A 158 -6.80 -7.60 14.10
CA GLU A 158 -6.96 -7.82 15.53
C GLU A 158 -8.08 -6.92 16.06
N ASN A 159 -9.08 -7.52 16.71
CA ASN A 159 -10.07 -6.77 17.48
C ASN A 159 -9.56 -6.56 18.91
N ARG A 160 -9.31 -5.31 19.27
CA ARG A 160 -8.94 -4.87 20.64
C ARG A 160 -10.12 -4.23 21.38
N GLY A 161 -11.32 -4.26 20.80
CA GLY A 161 -12.56 -3.81 21.44
C GLY A 161 -13.08 -4.81 22.46
N ALA A 162 -14.08 -4.38 23.22
CA ALA A 162 -14.72 -5.22 24.24
C ALA A 162 -15.84 -6.13 23.67
N CYS A 163 -16.25 -5.93 22.43
CA CYS A 163 -17.33 -6.64 21.77
C CYS A 163 -16.86 -7.23 20.44
N ASP A 164 -17.60 -8.22 19.94
CA ASP A 164 -17.40 -8.74 18.59
C ASP A 164 -17.69 -7.64 17.56
N GLU A 165 -16.82 -7.53 16.56
CA GLU A 165 -16.93 -6.58 15.48
C GLU A 165 -17.07 -7.28 14.13
N ARG A 166 -17.95 -6.74 13.29
CA ARG A 166 -18.06 -7.16 11.90
C ARG A 166 -17.11 -6.33 11.05
N TYR A 167 -16.53 -6.94 10.04
CA TYR A 167 -15.71 -6.25 9.08
C TYR A 167 -15.91 -6.77 7.65
N CYS A 168 -15.63 -5.91 6.68
CA CYS A 168 -15.52 -6.26 5.27
C CYS A 168 -14.12 -5.93 4.79
N LEU A 169 -13.53 -6.77 3.97
CA LEU A 169 -12.19 -6.55 3.42
C LEU A 169 -12.15 -6.97 1.96
N LEU A 170 -11.66 -6.08 1.10
CA LEU A 170 -11.40 -6.37 -0.30
C LEU A 170 -10.06 -5.78 -0.73
N TYR A 171 -9.19 -6.61 -1.27
CA TYR A 171 -7.99 -6.19 -1.96
C TYR A 171 -8.33 -5.82 -3.41
N HIS A 172 -8.48 -4.52 -3.66
CA HIS A 172 -8.79 -4.00 -4.99
C HIS A 172 -7.49 -3.83 -5.77
N VAL A 173 -7.11 -4.87 -6.52
CA VAL A 173 -5.89 -4.86 -7.34
C VAL A 173 -6.17 -4.20 -8.67
N ASN A 174 -5.36 -3.20 -9.05
CA ASN A 174 -5.56 -2.40 -10.25
C ASN A 174 -4.34 -2.53 -11.18
N VAL A 175 -4.46 -3.44 -12.11
CA VAL A 175 -3.45 -3.62 -13.17
C VAL A 175 -3.72 -2.60 -14.28
N GLY A 176 -2.65 -1.95 -14.77
CA GLY A 176 -2.73 -0.91 -15.78
C GLY A 176 -1.95 -1.22 -17.07
N TYR A 177 -2.08 -0.31 -18.02
CA TYR A 177 -1.22 -0.31 -19.20
C TYR A 177 0.25 -0.10 -18.78
N PRO A 178 1.21 -0.79 -19.40
CA PRO A 178 1.05 -1.64 -20.58
C PRO A 178 0.84 -3.14 -20.29
N LEU A 179 0.80 -3.55 -19.01
CA LEU A 179 0.54 -4.96 -18.68
C LEU A 179 -0.88 -5.37 -19.10
N LEU A 180 -1.85 -4.46 -18.90
CA LEU A 180 -3.21 -4.63 -19.37
C LEU A 180 -3.39 -3.85 -20.69
N ASP A 181 -3.42 -4.57 -21.82
CA ASP A 181 -3.56 -4.03 -23.16
C ASP A 181 -4.43 -4.97 -24.02
N GLU A 182 -4.70 -4.59 -25.28
CA GLU A 182 -5.38 -5.46 -26.25
C GLU A 182 -4.68 -6.84 -26.35
N GLY A 183 -5.43 -7.89 -26.14
CA GLY A 183 -4.91 -9.25 -26.14
C GLY A 183 -4.44 -9.80 -24.78
N ALA A 184 -4.54 -9.02 -23.70
CA ALA A 184 -4.36 -9.56 -22.35
C ALA A 184 -5.37 -10.69 -22.09
N LYS A 185 -4.88 -11.82 -21.51
CA LYS A 185 -5.68 -13.05 -21.28
C LYS A 185 -5.78 -13.34 -19.80
#